data_21b1060f6e65b1873f5007d3c4b25b1a
#
_entry.id   21b1060f6e65b1873f5007d3c4b25b1a
#
_cell.length_a   1.000
_cell.length_b   1.000
_cell.length_c   1.000
_cell.angle_alpha   90.00
_cell.angle_beta   90.00
_cell.angle_gamma   90.00
#
_symmetry.space_group_name_H-M   'P 1'
#
loop_
_entity.id
_entity.type
_entity.pdbx_description
1 polymer ?
#
loop_
_entity_poly.entity_id
_entity_poly.type
_entity_poly.pdbx_seq_one_letter_code
_entity_poly.pdbx_strand_id
1 'polypeptide(L)'
;EVILCSTPEASLAQARLVSEEGVLPLFWTCAVYFALNQLFFSNPDVLPFLFSHNMPLDNMQLCVRGELAGQDWNSGWQIASHPSPTPLVASLGNPVVKTTSNSQAAIMCSTGEVEACITTAQAAQIHGLVTVHEFGSPVMVFFAGTTQHGMRTLLG
;
A
#
# COMPACT_ATOMS: atom_id res chain seq x y z
N GLU A 1 13.01 17.73 6.37
CA GLU A 1 12.96 16.43 7.05
C GLU A 1 11.91 15.53 6.39
N VAL A 2 12.17 14.22 6.30
CA VAL A 2 11.22 13.22 5.78
C VAL A 2 10.93 12.22 6.90
N ILE A 3 9.63 12.01 7.20
CA ILE A 3 9.17 11.06 8.20
C ILE A 3 8.39 9.96 7.50
N LEU A 4 8.84 8.71 7.62
CA LEU A 4 8.12 7.55 7.09
C LEU A 4 6.99 7.17 8.04
N CYS A 5 5.78 7.08 7.48
CA CYS A 5 4.57 6.73 8.22
C CYS A 5 3.96 5.43 7.68
N SER A 6 3.30 4.68 8.54
CA SER A 6 2.68 3.39 8.18
C SER A 6 1.42 3.54 7.31
N THR A 7 0.73 4.69 7.40
CA THR A 7 -0.50 4.97 6.65
C THR A 7 -0.56 6.44 6.24
N PRO A 8 -1.36 6.79 5.21
CA PRO A 8 -1.62 8.18 4.86
C PRO A 8 -2.22 9.01 6.00
N GLU A 9 -3.08 8.41 6.84
CA GLU A 9 -3.66 9.07 8.02
C GLU A 9 -2.57 9.42 9.05
N ALA A 10 -1.62 8.51 9.28
CA ALA A 10 -0.48 8.77 10.15
C ALA A 10 0.41 9.89 9.59
N SER A 11 0.62 9.92 8.27
CA SER A 11 1.36 10.98 7.59
C SER A 11 0.66 12.33 7.75
N LEU A 12 -0.66 12.37 7.55
CA LEU A 12 -1.47 13.58 7.78
C LEU A 12 -1.42 14.04 9.24
N ALA A 13 -1.48 13.11 10.19
CA ALA A 13 -1.38 13.42 11.62
C ALA A 13 -0.01 14.03 11.97
N GLN A 14 1.09 13.51 11.40
CA GLN A 14 2.42 14.09 11.57
C GLN A 14 2.52 15.49 10.96
N ALA A 15 1.97 15.70 9.77
CA ALA A 15 1.96 17.03 9.15
C ALA A 15 1.24 18.06 10.00
N ARG A 16 0.19 17.68 10.75
CA ARG A 16 -0.55 18.56 11.67
C ARG A 16 0.24 18.97 12.92
N LEU A 17 1.27 18.21 13.30
CA LEU A 17 2.10 18.51 14.46
C LEU A 17 3.16 19.59 14.18
N VAL A 18 3.43 19.87 12.90
CA VAL A 18 4.39 20.90 12.52
C VAL A 18 3.77 22.28 12.73
N SER A 19 4.42 23.08 13.57
CA SER A 19 4.00 24.45 13.90
C SER A 19 5.09 25.49 13.66
N GLU A 20 6.18 25.10 13.01
CA GLU A 20 7.31 25.98 12.71
C GLU A 20 6.92 26.98 11.63
N GLU A 21 7.11 28.29 11.93
CA GLU A 21 6.82 29.38 11.01
C GLU A 21 7.69 29.31 9.75
N GLY A 22 7.11 29.55 8.59
CA GLY A 22 7.81 29.46 7.30
C GLY A 22 7.98 28.03 6.77
N VAL A 23 7.51 27.00 7.50
CA VAL A 23 7.55 25.60 7.06
C VAL A 23 6.19 25.16 6.53
N LEU A 24 6.16 24.57 5.34
CA LEU A 24 4.97 23.93 4.78
C LEU A 24 5.02 22.42 5.08
N PRO A 25 4.25 21.94 6.05
CA PRO A 25 4.15 20.50 6.29
C PRO A 25 3.35 19.83 5.16
N LEU A 26 3.93 18.79 4.58
CA LEU A 26 3.27 17.99 3.55
C LEU A 26 3.06 16.57 4.03
N PHE A 27 1.92 15.99 3.69
CA PHE A 27 1.74 14.55 3.67
C PHE A 27 1.78 14.05 2.23
N TRP A 28 2.18 12.79 2.05
CA TRP A 28 2.36 12.16 0.75
C TRP A 28 1.60 10.84 0.71
N THR A 29 0.85 10.59 -0.35
CA THR A 29 0.09 9.36 -0.51
C THR A 29 -0.08 8.96 -1.97
N CYS A 30 -0.38 7.68 -2.18
CA CYS A 30 -0.74 7.14 -3.48
C CYS A 30 -2.22 7.39 -3.78
N ALA A 31 -2.53 7.80 -5.01
CA ALA A 31 -3.90 8.06 -5.46
C ALA A 31 -4.79 6.80 -5.48
N VAL A 32 -4.20 5.61 -5.50
CA VAL A 32 -4.92 4.32 -5.41
C VAL A 32 -5.05 3.78 -4.00
N TYR A 33 -4.73 4.59 -2.97
CA TYR A 33 -4.98 4.20 -1.60
C TYR A 33 -6.47 3.90 -1.40
N PHE A 34 -6.79 2.70 -0.93
CA PHE A 34 -8.17 2.18 -0.92
C PHE A 34 -9.14 2.99 -0.03
N ALA A 35 -8.63 3.70 0.98
CA ALA A 35 -9.39 4.56 1.88
C ALA A 35 -9.21 6.06 1.58
N LEU A 36 -8.73 6.43 0.38
CA LEU A 36 -8.43 7.82 0.04
C LEU A 36 -9.64 8.74 0.14
N ASN A 37 -10.81 8.29 -0.32
CA ASN A 37 -12.06 9.04 -0.18
C ASN A 37 -12.42 9.27 1.29
N GLN A 38 -12.28 8.26 2.15
CA GLN A 38 -12.51 8.40 3.58
C GLN A 38 -11.52 9.40 4.21
N LEU A 39 -10.24 9.35 3.80
CA LEU A 39 -9.24 10.33 4.25
C LEU A 39 -9.72 11.76 4.01
N PHE A 40 -10.20 12.08 2.80
CA PHE A 40 -10.70 13.43 2.47
C PHE A 40 -12.01 13.77 3.17
N PHE A 41 -12.99 12.88 3.16
CA PHE A 41 -14.29 13.15 3.80
C PHE A 41 -14.19 13.32 5.32
N SER A 42 -13.25 12.62 5.97
CA SER A 42 -13.01 12.74 7.41
C SER A 42 -12.11 13.93 7.77
N ASN A 43 -11.47 14.58 6.79
CA ASN A 43 -10.50 15.65 7.02
C ASN A 43 -10.77 16.83 6.05
N PRO A 44 -11.85 17.61 6.27
CA PRO A 44 -12.25 18.69 5.34
C PRO A 44 -11.27 19.88 5.30
N ASP A 45 -10.31 19.92 6.22
CA ASP A 45 -9.22 20.89 6.26
C ASP A 45 -8.06 20.54 5.33
N VAL A 46 -8.06 19.34 4.72
CA VAL A 46 -7.00 18.89 3.82
C VAL A 46 -7.08 19.64 2.48
N LEU A 47 -5.93 20.13 2.07
CA LEU A 47 -5.71 20.79 0.79
C LEU A 47 -4.79 19.93 -0.08
N PRO A 48 -5.32 19.25 -1.10
CA PRO A 48 -4.48 18.49 -2.01
C PRO A 48 -3.68 19.43 -2.92
N PHE A 49 -2.39 19.18 -3.04
CA PHE A 49 -1.56 19.80 -4.07
C PHE A 49 -1.41 18.84 -5.25
N LEU A 50 -1.57 19.37 -6.45
CA LEU A 50 -1.34 18.63 -7.68
C LEU A 50 0.17 18.50 -7.97
N PHE A 51 0.90 17.81 -7.12
CA PHE A 51 2.13 17.16 -7.54
C PHE A 51 1.78 15.73 -7.90
N SER A 52 1.42 15.52 -9.15
CA SER A 52 1.31 14.16 -9.66
C SER A 52 2.71 13.69 -10.05
N HIS A 53 3.25 12.77 -9.30
CA HIS A 53 4.46 12.05 -9.68
C HIS A 53 4.08 10.61 -10.04
N ASN A 54 4.39 10.22 -11.27
CA ASN A 54 4.20 8.84 -11.69
C ASN A 54 5.42 8.03 -11.28
N MET A 55 5.21 7.05 -10.43
CA MET A 55 6.25 6.12 -9.97
C MET A 55 5.80 4.69 -10.18
N PRO A 56 6.67 3.80 -10.71
CA PRO A 56 6.37 2.37 -10.65
C PRO A 56 6.36 1.92 -9.18
N LEU A 57 5.36 1.14 -8.81
CA LEU A 57 5.39 0.40 -7.57
C LEU A 57 6.42 -0.74 -7.68
N ASP A 58 6.76 -1.34 -6.55
CA ASP A 58 7.50 -2.60 -6.55
C ASP A 58 6.73 -3.67 -7.34
N ASN A 59 7.47 -4.63 -7.93
CA ASN A 59 6.88 -5.69 -8.73
C ASN A 59 5.89 -6.50 -7.88
N MET A 60 4.63 -6.54 -8.33
CA MET A 60 3.57 -7.30 -7.68
C MET A 60 3.62 -8.76 -8.12
N GLN A 61 3.57 -9.67 -7.17
CA GLN A 61 3.75 -11.10 -7.39
C GLN A 61 2.71 -11.91 -6.64
N LEU A 62 2.31 -13.03 -7.25
CA LEU A 62 1.64 -14.13 -6.57
C LEU A 62 2.72 -15.08 -6.06
N CYS A 63 2.75 -15.30 -4.76
CA CYS A 63 3.79 -16.08 -4.09
C CYS A 63 3.19 -17.17 -3.21
N VAL A 64 3.99 -18.21 -3.01
CA VAL A 64 3.70 -19.37 -2.14
C VAL A 64 4.91 -19.71 -1.28
N ARG A 65 4.75 -20.57 -0.27
CA ARG A 65 5.89 -21.22 0.39
C ARG A 65 6.59 -22.21 -0.53
N GLY A 66 7.87 -22.47 -0.29
CA GLY A 66 8.70 -23.33 -1.14
C GLY A 66 8.13 -24.73 -1.37
N GLU A 67 7.54 -25.35 -0.34
CA GLU A 67 6.93 -26.69 -0.42
C GLU A 67 5.66 -26.76 -1.28
N LEU A 68 5.04 -25.61 -1.56
CA LEU A 68 3.87 -25.48 -2.42
C LEU A 68 4.23 -25.09 -3.87
N ALA A 69 5.47 -24.70 -4.10
CA ALA A 69 5.93 -24.32 -5.43
C ALA A 69 5.80 -25.52 -6.41
N GLY A 70 5.16 -25.27 -7.55
CA GLY A 70 4.92 -26.33 -8.56
C GLY A 70 3.65 -27.16 -8.35
N GLN A 71 2.89 -26.94 -7.27
CA GLN A 71 1.55 -27.52 -7.10
C GLN A 71 0.52 -26.70 -7.88
N ASP A 72 -0.65 -27.32 -8.14
CA ASP A 72 -1.77 -26.62 -8.77
C ASP A 72 -2.41 -25.64 -7.78
N TRP A 73 -2.04 -24.38 -7.90
CA TRP A 73 -2.54 -23.30 -7.05
C TRP A 73 -3.99 -22.87 -7.36
N ASN A 74 -4.65 -23.45 -8.40
CA ASN A 74 -6.09 -23.28 -8.66
C ASN A 74 -6.97 -24.23 -7.83
N SER A 75 -6.41 -25.03 -6.95
CA SER A 75 -7.10 -26.07 -6.19
C SER A 75 -7.94 -25.59 -4.99
N GLY A 76 -8.35 -24.29 -4.99
CA GLY A 76 -9.16 -23.72 -3.91
C GLY A 76 -8.35 -23.13 -2.75
N TRP A 77 -7.06 -22.89 -2.94
CA TRP A 77 -6.22 -22.23 -1.95
C TRP A 77 -6.74 -20.86 -1.55
N GLN A 78 -6.51 -20.48 -0.31
CA GLN A 78 -6.76 -19.12 0.16
C GLN A 78 -5.59 -18.22 -0.23
N ILE A 79 -5.91 -17.03 -0.73
CA ILE A 79 -4.92 -16.03 -1.15
C ILE A 79 -5.02 -14.81 -0.23
N ALA A 80 -3.98 -14.53 0.55
CA ALA A 80 -3.89 -13.28 1.30
C ALA A 80 -3.58 -12.11 0.36
N SER A 81 -4.32 -11.01 0.48
CA SER A 81 -4.10 -9.82 -0.36
C SER A 81 -4.53 -8.54 0.34
N HIS A 82 -3.71 -7.48 0.18
CA HIS A 82 -4.19 -6.13 0.43
C HIS A 82 -5.33 -5.79 -0.55
N PRO A 83 -6.33 -4.97 -0.17
CA PRO A 83 -7.46 -4.66 -1.04
C PRO A 83 -7.08 -4.12 -2.43
N SER A 84 -6.02 -3.30 -2.54
CA SER A 84 -5.63 -2.68 -3.81
C SER A 84 -5.21 -3.67 -4.90
N PRO A 85 -4.32 -4.65 -4.67
CA PRO A 85 -3.92 -5.63 -5.67
C PRO A 85 -4.89 -6.81 -5.81
N THR A 86 -5.91 -6.94 -4.97
CA THR A 86 -6.90 -8.04 -5.05
C THR A 86 -7.47 -8.28 -6.46
N PRO A 87 -7.76 -7.24 -7.28
CA PRO A 87 -8.23 -7.45 -8.65
C PRO A 87 -7.30 -8.30 -9.53
N LEU A 88 -6.01 -8.38 -9.23
CA LEU A 88 -5.04 -9.16 -10.00
C LEU A 88 -5.35 -10.67 -9.96
N VAL A 89 -6.03 -11.14 -8.94
CA VAL A 89 -6.38 -12.56 -8.75
C VAL A 89 -7.87 -12.84 -8.82
N ALA A 90 -8.68 -11.84 -9.14
CA ALA A 90 -10.15 -12.00 -9.17
C ALA A 90 -10.62 -13.09 -10.16
N SER A 91 -9.91 -13.25 -11.30
CA SER A 91 -10.23 -14.27 -12.30
C SER A 91 -9.91 -15.71 -11.89
N LEU A 92 -9.14 -15.90 -10.82
CA LEU A 92 -8.74 -17.24 -10.36
C LEU A 92 -9.86 -17.96 -9.61
N GLY A 93 -10.83 -17.21 -9.06
CA GLY A 93 -11.93 -17.78 -8.29
C GLY A 93 -11.57 -18.28 -6.89
N ASN A 94 -10.33 -18.06 -6.44
CA ASN A 94 -9.86 -18.46 -5.12
C ASN A 94 -10.43 -17.55 -4.02
N PRO A 95 -10.70 -18.08 -2.82
CA PRO A 95 -11.05 -17.26 -1.65
C PRO A 95 -9.92 -16.28 -1.32
N VAL A 96 -10.28 -15.00 -1.11
CA VAL A 96 -9.30 -13.96 -0.76
C VAL A 96 -9.46 -13.54 0.70
N VAL A 97 -8.37 -13.66 1.46
CA VAL A 97 -8.25 -13.16 2.83
C VAL A 97 -7.66 -11.75 2.77
N LYS A 98 -8.43 -10.75 3.22
CA LYS A 98 -8.00 -9.35 3.19
C LYS A 98 -6.99 -9.06 4.30
N THR A 99 -5.92 -8.35 3.94
CA THR A 99 -4.85 -7.91 4.85
C THR A 99 -4.73 -6.39 4.88
N THR A 100 -4.01 -5.86 5.85
CA THR A 100 -3.76 -4.42 6.00
C THR A 100 -2.61 -3.90 5.14
N SER A 101 -1.73 -4.80 4.65
CA SER A 101 -0.59 -4.46 3.81
C SER A 101 -0.11 -5.64 2.98
N ASN A 102 0.71 -5.38 1.95
CA ASN A 102 1.39 -6.42 1.18
C ASN A 102 2.36 -7.24 2.06
N SER A 103 3.04 -6.59 3.01
CA SER A 103 3.91 -7.29 3.96
C SER A 103 3.12 -8.22 4.89
N GLN A 104 1.93 -7.82 5.35
CA GLN A 104 1.07 -8.69 6.16
C GLN A 104 0.61 -9.92 5.35
N ALA A 105 0.30 -9.74 4.07
CA ALA A 105 -0.05 -10.86 3.19
C ALA A 105 1.12 -11.86 3.06
N ALA A 106 2.36 -11.36 2.91
CA ALA A 106 3.56 -12.20 2.87
C ALA A 106 3.79 -12.95 4.20
N ILE A 107 3.58 -12.28 5.34
CA ILE A 107 3.68 -12.92 6.67
C ILE A 107 2.68 -14.08 6.78
N MET A 108 1.40 -13.86 6.50
CA MET A 108 0.37 -14.90 6.59
C MET A 108 0.69 -16.11 5.69
N CYS A 109 1.22 -15.86 4.50
CA CYS A 109 1.65 -16.94 3.61
C CYS A 109 2.86 -17.69 4.18
N SER A 110 3.88 -16.98 4.65
CA SER A 110 5.11 -17.62 5.18
C SER A 110 4.87 -18.41 6.48
N THR A 111 3.90 -17.98 7.30
CA THR A 111 3.51 -18.70 8.53
C THR A 111 2.55 -19.86 8.31
N GLY A 112 2.02 -20.01 7.09
CA GLY A 112 1.10 -21.10 6.76
C GLY A 112 -0.36 -20.85 7.11
N GLU A 113 -0.72 -19.60 7.41
CA GLU A 113 -2.13 -19.22 7.64
C GLU A 113 -2.95 -19.25 6.35
N VAL A 114 -2.29 -19.03 5.21
CA VAL A 114 -2.85 -19.17 3.85
C VAL A 114 -1.83 -19.88 2.95
N GLU A 115 -2.28 -20.41 1.82
CA GLU A 115 -1.42 -21.12 0.88
C GLU A 115 -0.63 -20.16 -0.01
N ALA A 116 -1.26 -19.05 -0.42
CA ALA A 116 -0.68 -18.09 -1.34
C ALA A 116 -0.91 -16.64 -0.88
N CYS A 117 -0.15 -15.70 -1.45
CA CYS A 117 -0.38 -14.28 -1.23
C CYS A 117 -0.06 -13.44 -2.46
N ILE A 118 -0.75 -12.30 -2.58
CA ILE A 118 -0.31 -11.20 -3.43
C ILE A 118 0.54 -10.27 -2.58
N THR A 119 1.78 -10.09 -3.01
CA THR A 119 2.73 -9.25 -2.28
C THR A 119 3.71 -8.57 -3.26
N THR A 120 4.62 -7.75 -2.74
CA THR A 120 5.69 -7.15 -3.52
C THR A 120 6.90 -8.08 -3.60
N ALA A 121 7.71 -7.94 -4.64
CA ALA A 121 8.96 -8.72 -4.79
C ALA A 121 9.85 -8.58 -3.56
N GLN A 122 9.97 -7.37 -3.00
CA GLN A 122 10.75 -7.12 -1.80
C GLN A 122 10.20 -7.88 -0.59
N ALA A 123 8.88 -7.84 -0.36
CA ALA A 123 8.27 -8.55 0.76
C ALA A 123 8.37 -10.08 0.57
N ALA A 124 8.19 -10.59 -0.64
CA ALA A 124 8.39 -12.00 -0.95
C ALA A 124 9.81 -12.47 -0.60
N GLN A 125 10.82 -11.70 -0.99
CA GLN A 125 12.22 -11.97 -0.70
C GLN A 125 12.50 -12.00 0.82
N ILE A 126 12.00 -10.99 1.55
CA ILE A 126 12.20 -10.89 3.01
C ILE A 126 11.62 -12.11 3.74
N HIS A 127 10.48 -12.63 3.27
CA HIS A 127 9.77 -13.75 3.90
C HIS A 127 10.07 -15.12 3.28
N GLY A 128 11.06 -15.21 2.36
CA GLY A 128 11.50 -16.47 1.75
C GLY A 128 10.44 -17.16 0.92
N LEU A 129 9.55 -16.41 0.30
CA LEU A 129 8.48 -16.93 -0.55
C LEU A 129 8.97 -17.16 -1.99
N VAL A 130 8.33 -18.11 -2.67
CA VAL A 130 8.59 -18.45 -4.07
C VAL A 130 7.54 -17.77 -4.95
N THR A 131 7.98 -17.03 -5.96
CA THR A 131 7.11 -16.41 -6.94
C THR A 131 6.59 -17.46 -7.92
N VAL A 132 5.27 -17.55 -8.07
CA VAL A 132 4.61 -18.43 -9.05
C VAL A 132 4.05 -17.65 -10.24
N HIS A 133 3.77 -16.35 -10.06
CA HIS A 133 3.36 -15.47 -11.15
C HIS A 133 3.78 -14.02 -10.86
N GLU A 134 4.24 -13.31 -11.90
CA GLU A 134 4.59 -11.89 -11.83
C GLU A 134 3.54 -11.05 -12.56
N PHE A 135 3.03 -10.02 -11.90
CA PHE A 135 2.08 -9.06 -12.48
C PHE A 135 2.77 -7.79 -12.98
N GLY A 136 4.05 -7.62 -12.66
CA GLY A 136 4.84 -6.45 -13.01
C GLY A 136 4.73 -5.30 -12.01
N SER A 137 5.30 -4.16 -12.42
CA SER A 137 5.40 -2.94 -11.62
C SER A 137 4.42 -1.89 -12.16
N PRO A 138 3.18 -1.83 -11.65
CA PRO A 138 2.22 -0.86 -12.16
C PRO A 138 2.69 0.56 -11.82
N VAL A 139 2.53 1.46 -12.79
CA VAL A 139 2.81 2.89 -12.60
C VAL A 139 1.64 3.51 -11.86
N MET A 140 1.91 4.13 -10.72
CA MET A 140 0.93 4.76 -9.86
C MET A 140 1.15 6.26 -9.74
N VAL A 141 0.06 6.99 -9.56
CA VAL A 141 0.09 8.44 -9.29
C VAL A 141 0.21 8.64 -7.79
N PHE A 142 1.18 9.44 -7.40
CA PHE A 142 1.34 9.93 -6.03
C PHE A 142 1.04 11.43 -6.01
N PHE A 143 0.53 11.93 -4.90
CA PHE A 143 0.34 13.36 -4.68
C PHE A 143 0.73 13.77 -3.25
N ALA A 144 1.06 15.04 -3.12
CA ALA A 144 1.27 15.68 -1.83
C ALA A 144 0.05 16.53 -1.46
N GLY A 145 -0.17 16.69 -0.19
CA GLY A 145 -1.15 17.60 0.36
C GLY A 145 -0.67 18.23 1.66
N THR A 146 -1.38 19.26 2.08
CA THR A 146 -1.21 19.90 3.37
C THR A 146 -2.57 20.11 4.04
N THR A 147 -2.60 20.86 5.13
CA THR A 147 -3.82 21.28 5.81
C THR A 147 -3.97 22.80 5.75
N GLN A 148 -5.17 23.32 6.03
CA GLN A 148 -5.37 24.77 6.21
C GLN A 148 -4.46 25.35 7.30
N HIS A 149 -4.16 24.57 8.36
CA HIS A 149 -3.19 24.93 9.38
C HIS A 149 -1.78 25.04 8.79
N GLY A 150 -1.33 24.03 8.03
CA GLY A 150 -0.03 24.03 7.39
C GLY A 150 0.18 25.18 6.41
N MET A 151 -0.88 25.60 5.70
CA MET A 151 -0.82 26.80 4.86
C MET A 151 -0.62 28.08 5.69
N ARG A 152 -1.25 28.16 6.87
CA ARG A 152 -1.04 29.30 7.78
C ARG A 152 0.39 29.36 8.32
N THR A 153 0.97 28.21 8.69
CA THR A 153 2.36 28.15 9.14
C THR A 153 3.36 28.62 8.07
N LEU A 154 3.08 28.34 6.80
CA LEU A 154 3.93 28.86 5.71
C LEU A 154 3.84 30.36 5.54
N LEU A 155 2.64 30.94 5.74
CA LEU A 155 2.38 32.34 5.44
C LEU A 155 2.67 33.30 6.62
N GLY A 156 2.92 32.75 7.82
CA GLY A 156 3.19 33.53 9.06
C GLY A 156 1.88 34.01 9.64
#